data_2f728a608ea8c93c5ce45396570ed4f6
#
_entry.id   2f728a608ea8c93c5ce45396570ed4f6
#
_cell.length_a   1.000
_cell.length_b   1.000
_cell.length_c   1.000
_cell.angle_alpha   90.00
_cell.angle_beta   90.00
_cell.angle_gamma   90.00
#
_symmetry.space_group_name_H-M   'P 1'
#
loop_
_entity.id
_entity.type
_entity.pdbx_description
1 polymer ?
#
loop_
_entity_poly.entity_id
_entity_poly.type
_entity_poly.pdbx_seq_one_letter_code
_entity_poly.pdbx_strand_id
1 'polypeptide(L)'
;MIIEINTDFLKEHSLSADDYLYLYIIQKNGYEYLQTLTLNPDIDTMLKKGYLELSEDRYIVTETYRSLYTSDFDSMFTELLDTYPMKVQSNRGNVRILHAKDPRAKANNKSKNKYKKITKSKKAIHEHIIKCLNIQLKTDDLSYMQNLETWLNNHTWEKYEDISYENKSTDSQRITRQL
;
A
#
# COMPACT_ATOMS: atom_id res chain seq x y z
N MET A 1 -23.50 7.08 -9.71
CA MET A 1 -22.28 6.67 -8.97
C MET A 1 -21.91 5.28 -9.49
N ILE A 2 -20.68 5.04 -9.90
CA ILE A 2 -20.17 3.70 -10.28
C ILE A 2 -19.34 3.20 -9.11
N ILE A 3 -19.63 1.99 -8.64
CA ILE A 3 -18.86 1.32 -7.57
C ILE A 3 -18.24 0.07 -8.20
N GLU A 4 -16.92 0.02 -8.18
CA GLU A 4 -16.18 -1.17 -8.60
C GLU A 4 -16.07 -2.13 -7.41
N ILE A 5 -16.45 -3.37 -7.63
CA ILE A 5 -16.40 -4.42 -6.61
C ILE A 5 -15.24 -5.36 -6.93
N ASN A 6 -14.31 -5.49 -6.00
CA ASN A 6 -13.23 -6.46 -6.10
C ASN A 6 -13.73 -7.84 -5.62
N THR A 7 -13.98 -8.77 -6.54
CA THR A 7 -14.51 -10.10 -6.22
C THR A 7 -13.52 -10.98 -5.45
N ASP A 8 -12.21 -10.77 -5.61
CA ASP A 8 -11.20 -11.51 -4.85
C ASP A 8 -11.20 -11.07 -3.39
N PHE A 9 -11.35 -9.76 -3.13
CA PHE A 9 -11.54 -9.21 -1.79
C PHE A 9 -12.79 -9.78 -1.11
N LEU A 10 -13.91 -9.89 -1.85
CA LEU A 10 -15.14 -10.48 -1.30
C LEU A 10 -14.91 -11.94 -0.86
N LYS A 11 -14.23 -12.73 -1.67
CA LYS A 11 -13.91 -14.14 -1.36
C LYS A 11 -12.97 -14.26 -0.16
N GLU A 12 -11.88 -13.49 -0.15
CA GLU A 12 -10.87 -13.51 0.91
C GLU A 12 -11.49 -13.19 2.28
N HIS A 13 -12.40 -12.20 2.31
CA HIS A 13 -13.02 -11.77 3.54
C HIS A 13 -14.41 -12.37 3.78
N SER A 14 -14.84 -13.32 2.94
CA SER A 14 -16.16 -13.97 3.01
C SER A 14 -17.28 -12.95 3.16
N LEU A 15 -17.33 -11.98 2.26
CA LEU A 15 -18.35 -10.94 2.16
C LEU A 15 -19.20 -11.18 0.93
N SER A 16 -20.52 -10.94 1.04
CA SER A 16 -21.39 -10.82 -0.12
C SER A 16 -21.23 -9.45 -0.80
N ALA A 17 -21.79 -9.30 -1.99
CA ALA A 17 -21.85 -8.00 -2.65
C ALA A 17 -22.67 -6.98 -1.85
N ASP A 18 -23.74 -7.44 -1.19
CA ASP A 18 -24.60 -6.61 -0.35
C ASP A 18 -23.88 -6.14 0.92
N ASP A 19 -23.10 -7.03 1.57
CA ASP A 19 -22.25 -6.66 2.71
C ASP A 19 -21.26 -5.58 2.33
N TYR A 20 -20.60 -5.75 1.21
CA TYR A 20 -19.62 -4.80 0.71
C TYR A 20 -20.25 -3.43 0.42
N LEU A 21 -21.39 -3.41 -0.31
CA LEU A 21 -22.09 -2.17 -0.61
C LEU A 21 -22.58 -1.47 0.67
N TYR A 22 -23.11 -2.23 1.61
CA TYR A 22 -23.55 -1.71 2.89
C TYR A 22 -22.41 -1.05 3.66
N LEU A 23 -21.28 -1.75 3.83
CA LEU A 23 -20.08 -1.23 4.47
C LEU A 23 -19.52 0.00 3.74
N TYR A 24 -19.48 -0.02 2.42
CA TYR A 24 -19.02 1.10 1.60
C TYR A 24 -19.88 2.36 1.80
N ILE A 25 -21.20 2.21 1.79
CA ILE A 25 -22.14 3.32 1.95
C ILE A 25 -21.97 3.94 3.35
N ILE A 26 -21.91 3.12 4.41
CA ILE A 26 -21.68 3.60 5.78
C ILE A 26 -20.34 4.31 5.90
N GLN A 27 -19.28 3.76 5.31
CA GLN A 27 -17.94 4.37 5.32
C GLN A 27 -17.93 5.76 4.67
N LYS A 28 -18.81 6.01 3.71
CA LYS A 28 -18.97 7.30 3.02
C LYS A 28 -19.99 8.22 3.68
N ASN A 29 -20.52 7.86 4.86
CA ASN A 29 -21.62 8.56 5.53
C ASN A 29 -22.89 8.71 4.68
N GLY A 30 -23.11 7.78 3.75
CA GLY A 30 -24.22 7.82 2.81
C GLY A 30 -25.47 7.09 3.33
N TYR A 31 -25.80 7.22 4.61
CA TYR A 31 -26.94 6.49 5.23
C TYR A 31 -28.28 6.73 4.54
N GLU A 32 -28.47 7.88 3.91
CA GLU A 32 -29.66 8.20 3.13
C GLU A 32 -29.85 7.26 1.94
N TYR A 33 -28.78 6.74 1.37
CA TYR A 33 -28.86 5.80 0.24
C TYR A 33 -29.30 4.41 0.68
N LEU A 34 -29.07 4.01 1.94
CA LEU A 34 -29.50 2.70 2.43
C LEU A 34 -31.02 2.55 2.41
N GLN A 35 -31.76 3.65 2.54
CA GLN A 35 -33.23 3.63 2.50
C GLN A 35 -33.77 3.46 1.06
N THR A 36 -32.97 3.75 0.05
CA THR A 36 -33.36 3.68 -1.35
C THR A 36 -32.90 2.41 -2.04
N LEU A 37 -32.04 1.62 -1.40
CA LEU A 37 -31.48 0.40 -1.94
C LEU A 37 -32.08 -0.83 -1.26
N THR A 38 -32.39 -1.84 -2.06
CA THR A 38 -32.81 -3.15 -1.52
C THR A 38 -31.55 -4.01 -1.33
N LEU A 39 -30.91 -3.88 -0.16
CA LEU A 39 -29.75 -4.68 0.23
C LEU A 39 -30.15 -5.69 1.30
N ASN A 40 -29.51 -6.86 1.28
CA ASN A 40 -29.69 -7.90 2.30
C ASN A 40 -28.33 -8.26 2.95
N PRO A 41 -27.71 -7.31 3.70
CA PRO A 41 -26.41 -7.54 4.32
C PRO A 41 -26.53 -8.46 5.54
N ASP A 42 -25.52 -9.29 5.77
CA ASP A 42 -25.40 -10.11 6.98
C ASP A 42 -24.74 -9.29 8.12
N ILE A 43 -25.57 -8.46 8.79
CA ILE A 43 -25.12 -7.57 9.87
C ILE A 43 -24.47 -8.37 11.01
N ASP A 44 -25.04 -9.52 11.38
CA ASP A 44 -24.55 -10.34 12.49
C ASP A 44 -23.13 -10.86 12.22
N THR A 45 -22.89 -11.32 11.02
CA THR A 45 -21.55 -11.76 10.61
C THR A 45 -20.56 -10.61 10.58
N MET A 46 -20.95 -9.42 10.10
CA MET A 46 -20.09 -8.24 10.09
C MET A 46 -19.76 -7.74 11.50
N LEU A 47 -20.70 -7.78 12.44
CA LEU A 47 -20.46 -7.48 13.86
C LEU A 47 -19.49 -8.49 14.49
N LYS A 48 -19.71 -9.81 14.27
CA LYS A 48 -18.83 -10.87 14.78
C LYS A 48 -17.39 -10.76 14.23
N LYS A 49 -17.23 -10.33 12.99
CA LYS A 49 -15.92 -10.06 12.38
C LYS A 49 -15.29 -8.75 12.86
N GLY A 50 -15.99 -7.94 13.60
CA GLY A 50 -15.55 -6.64 14.05
C GLY A 50 -15.43 -5.62 12.91
N TYR A 51 -16.18 -5.77 11.82
CA TYR A 51 -16.22 -4.82 10.71
C TYR A 51 -17.18 -3.67 10.95
N LEU A 52 -18.21 -3.93 11.73
CA LEU A 52 -19.18 -2.95 12.20
C LEU A 52 -19.20 -2.89 13.72
N GLU A 53 -19.57 -1.75 14.25
CA GLU A 53 -19.96 -1.55 15.63
C GLU A 53 -21.20 -0.67 15.70
N LEU A 54 -21.99 -0.82 16.75
CA LEU A 54 -23.18 0.01 17.00
C LEU A 54 -22.75 1.21 17.86
N SER A 55 -22.96 2.42 17.35
CA SER A 55 -22.68 3.67 18.06
C SER A 55 -23.89 4.59 17.93
N GLU A 56 -24.45 5.04 19.04
CA GLU A 56 -25.58 6.00 19.06
C GLU A 56 -26.71 5.62 18.10
N ASP A 57 -27.19 4.38 18.18
CA ASP A 57 -28.26 3.82 17.33
C ASP A 57 -27.93 3.72 15.81
N ARG A 58 -26.66 3.82 15.44
CA ARG A 58 -26.19 3.66 14.06
C ARG A 58 -25.03 2.68 13.96
N TYR A 59 -25.00 1.90 12.90
CA TYR A 59 -23.82 1.10 12.59
C TYR A 59 -22.73 1.98 12.00
N ILE A 60 -21.53 1.89 12.54
CA ILE A 60 -20.33 2.53 11.99
C ILE A 60 -19.31 1.48 11.62
N VAL A 61 -18.52 1.81 10.61
CA VAL A 61 -17.43 0.96 10.13
C VAL A 61 -16.23 1.11 11.05
N THR A 62 -15.75 -0.01 11.58
CA THR A 62 -14.60 -0.05 12.50
C THR A 62 -13.26 0.18 11.81
N GLU A 63 -12.22 0.43 12.60
CA GLU A 63 -10.84 0.49 12.09
C GLU A 63 -10.38 -0.87 11.55
N THR A 64 -10.85 -1.97 12.11
CA THR A 64 -10.60 -3.34 11.60
C THR A 64 -11.00 -3.46 10.14
N TYR A 65 -12.21 -3.03 9.77
CA TYR A 65 -12.63 -3.04 8.37
C TYR A 65 -11.89 -2.02 7.52
N ARG A 66 -11.65 -0.81 8.05
CA ARG A 66 -10.90 0.22 7.33
C ARG A 66 -9.48 -0.24 7.01
N SER A 67 -8.86 -1.00 7.90
CA SER A 67 -7.52 -1.57 7.65
C SER A 67 -7.51 -2.60 6.53
N LEU A 68 -8.60 -3.37 6.35
CA LEU A 68 -8.77 -4.25 5.19
C LEU A 68 -8.91 -3.45 3.88
N TYR A 69 -9.49 -2.24 3.98
CA TYR A 69 -9.71 -1.34 2.85
C TYR A 69 -8.58 -0.35 2.59
N THR A 70 -7.69 -0.17 3.53
CA THR A 70 -6.38 0.40 3.19
C THR A 70 -5.79 -0.58 2.20
N SER A 71 -5.98 -0.28 0.93
CA SER A 71 -5.56 -1.14 -0.15
C SER A 71 -4.14 -1.58 0.18
N ASP A 72 -3.80 -2.84 -0.04
CA ASP A 72 -2.40 -3.31 -0.04
C ASP A 72 -1.46 -2.28 -0.65
N PHE A 73 -1.99 -1.51 -1.59
CA PHE A 73 -1.28 -0.44 -2.26
C PHE A 73 -0.96 0.76 -1.34
N ASP A 74 -1.86 1.19 -0.46
CA ASP A 74 -1.60 2.35 0.42
C ASP A 74 -0.57 1.96 1.49
N SER A 75 -0.62 0.73 1.98
CA SER A 75 0.41 0.14 2.84
C SER A 75 1.74 0.04 2.11
N MET A 76 1.76 -0.52 0.90
CA MET A 76 2.96 -0.61 0.06
C MET A 76 3.57 0.76 -0.26
N PHE A 77 2.73 1.77 -0.53
CA PHE A 77 3.24 3.12 -0.79
C PHE A 77 3.79 3.79 0.47
N THR A 78 3.18 3.56 1.63
CA THR A 78 3.69 4.02 2.93
C THR A 78 5.04 3.39 3.22
N GLU A 79 5.18 2.07 3.06
CA GLU A 79 6.46 1.36 3.23
C GLU A 79 7.55 1.89 2.28
N LEU A 80 7.18 2.20 1.01
CA LEU A 80 8.11 2.84 0.09
C LEU A 80 8.59 4.20 0.63
N LEU A 81 7.68 5.05 1.14
CA LEU A 81 8.05 6.36 1.69
C LEU A 81 8.89 6.24 2.96
N ASP A 82 8.61 5.27 3.82
CA ASP A 82 9.36 5.03 5.05
C ASP A 82 10.77 4.49 4.75
N THR A 83 10.91 3.71 3.66
CA THR A 83 12.21 3.17 3.22
C THR A 83 13.03 4.20 2.45
N TYR A 84 12.37 5.01 1.59
CA TYR A 84 13.03 6.00 0.75
C TYR A 84 13.51 7.20 1.59
N PRO A 85 14.75 7.70 1.45
CA PRO A 85 15.23 8.85 2.21
C PRO A 85 14.35 10.09 1.98
N MET A 86 13.73 10.62 3.04
CA MET A 86 12.92 11.84 2.93
C MET A 86 13.76 13.05 2.53
N LYS A 87 15.00 13.10 3.00
CA LYS A 87 15.95 14.19 2.75
C LYS A 87 17.36 13.64 2.64
N VAL A 88 18.18 14.28 1.84
CA VAL A 88 19.62 14.00 1.72
C VAL A 88 20.42 15.29 1.79
N GLN A 89 21.65 15.20 2.29
CA GLN A 89 22.58 16.31 2.28
C GLN A 89 23.53 16.15 1.09
N SER A 90 23.64 17.17 0.26
CA SER A 90 24.60 17.19 -0.83
C SER A 90 26.02 17.40 -0.28
N ASN A 91 27.04 17.03 -1.07
CA ASN A 91 28.45 17.25 -0.73
C ASN A 91 28.80 18.72 -0.47
N ARG A 92 27.95 19.66 -0.89
CA ARG A 92 28.10 21.11 -0.62
C ARG A 92 27.34 21.57 0.63
N GLY A 93 26.80 20.64 1.44
CA GLY A 93 26.06 20.93 2.66
C GLY A 93 24.58 21.30 2.48
N ASN A 94 24.09 21.45 1.24
CA ASN A 94 22.68 21.76 0.97
C ASN A 94 21.80 20.55 1.24
N VAL A 95 20.69 20.77 1.96
CA VAL A 95 19.67 19.73 2.18
C VAL A 95 18.66 19.75 1.04
N ARG A 96 18.39 18.60 0.45
CA ARG A 96 17.35 18.39 -0.56
C ARG A 96 16.25 17.50 0.00
N ILE A 97 15.01 17.92 -0.14
CA ILE A 97 13.82 17.09 0.19
C ILE A 97 13.49 16.25 -1.04
N LEU A 98 13.37 14.94 -0.85
CA LEU A 98 13.15 13.98 -1.94
C LEU A 98 11.68 13.57 -2.08
N HIS A 99 10.93 13.61 -0.99
CA HIS A 99 9.47 13.39 -0.96
C HIS A 99 8.86 14.00 0.32
N ALA A 100 7.55 14.14 0.36
CA ALA A 100 6.84 14.54 1.58
C ALA A 100 6.65 13.32 2.51
N LYS A 101 6.73 13.54 3.83
CA LYS A 101 6.58 12.47 4.83
C LYS A 101 5.19 11.84 4.82
N ASP A 102 4.14 12.68 4.70
CA ASP A 102 2.76 12.19 4.71
C ASP A 102 2.41 11.53 3.37
N PRO A 103 2.01 10.24 3.35
CA PRO A 103 1.58 9.55 2.13
C PRO A 103 0.41 10.22 1.40
N ARG A 104 -0.40 11.01 2.14
CA ARG A 104 -1.56 11.73 1.60
C ARG A 104 -1.21 13.14 1.13
N ALA A 105 0.03 13.58 1.32
CA ALA A 105 0.45 14.91 0.88
C ALA A 105 0.27 15.06 -0.63
N LYS A 106 -0.27 16.21 -1.05
CA LYS A 106 -0.47 16.54 -2.48
C LYS A 106 0.82 16.42 -3.29
N ALA A 107 1.97 16.71 -2.68
CA ALA A 107 3.28 16.57 -3.30
C ALA A 107 3.62 15.12 -3.70
N ASN A 108 3.06 14.12 -3.02
CA ASN A 108 3.29 12.71 -3.31
C ASN A 108 2.34 12.12 -4.36
N ASN A 109 1.31 12.85 -4.81
CA ASN A 109 0.27 12.32 -5.70
C ASN A 109 0.83 11.75 -7.01
N LYS A 110 1.81 12.42 -7.62
CA LYS A 110 2.43 11.94 -8.86
C LYS A 110 3.21 10.64 -8.64
N SER A 111 4.02 10.60 -7.58
CA SER A 111 4.79 9.40 -7.19
C SER A 111 3.85 8.25 -6.84
N LYS A 112 2.79 8.50 -6.09
CA LYS A 112 1.77 7.51 -5.73
C LYS A 112 1.10 6.90 -6.96
N ASN A 113 0.64 7.74 -7.90
CA ASN A 113 0.02 7.29 -9.13
C ASN A 113 0.98 6.52 -10.04
N LYS A 114 2.24 6.95 -10.12
CA LYS A 114 3.28 6.23 -10.87
C LYS A 114 3.57 4.87 -10.24
N TYR A 115 3.74 4.82 -8.92
CA TYR A 115 3.99 3.59 -8.19
C TYR A 115 2.86 2.57 -8.33
N LYS A 116 1.60 3.03 -8.29
CA LYS A 116 0.44 2.18 -8.56
C LYS A 116 0.49 1.54 -9.94
N LYS A 117 0.88 2.30 -10.97
CA LYS A 117 1.02 1.79 -12.34
C LYS A 117 2.14 0.75 -12.45
N ILE A 118 3.25 0.96 -11.77
CA ILE A 118 4.42 0.05 -11.77
C ILE A 118 4.07 -1.25 -11.05
N THR A 119 3.61 -1.16 -9.81
CA THR A 119 3.34 -2.34 -8.99
C THR A 119 2.08 -3.09 -9.43
N LYS A 120 1.12 -2.39 -10.09
CA LYS A 120 -0.22 -2.92 -10.38
C LYS A 120 -0.88 -3.50 -9.12
N SER A 121 -0.58 -2.92 -7.97
CA SER A 121 -0.98 -3.40 -6.64
C SER A 121 -0.55 -4.84 -6.33
N LYS A 122 0.50 -5.34 -6.97
CA LYS A 122 1.05 -6.68 -6.73
C LYS A 122 2.15 -6.61 -5.68
N LYS A 123 1.97 -7.30 -4.57
CA LYS A 123 2.90 -7.35 -3.43
C LYS A 123 4.29 -7.84 -3.84
N ALA A 124 4.37 -8.86 -4.69
CA ALA A 124 5.66 -9.39 -5.14
C ALA A 124 6.52 -8.36 -5.91
N ILE A 125 5.89 -7.47 -6.71
CA ILE A 125 6.61 -6.40 -7.41
C ILE A 125 7.07 -5.34 -6.40
N HIS A 126 6.21 -4.99 -5.43
CA HIS A 126 6.56 -4.07 -4.36
C HIS A 126 7.76 -4.58 -3.55
N GLU A 127 7.72 -5.83 -3.06
CA GLU A 127 8.81 -6.44 -2.28
C GLU A 127 10.14 -6.45 -3.05
N HIS A 128 10.07 -6.72 -4.37
CA HIS A 128 11.24 -6.65 -5.24
C HIS A 128 11.83 -5.24 -5.31
N ILE A 129 10.98 -4.22 -5.53
CA ILE A 129 11.41 -2.81 -5.57
C ILE A 129 12.03 -2.39 -4.24
N ILE A 130 11.40 -2.72 -3.10
CA ILE A 130 11.93 -2.42 -1.77
C ILE A 130 13.29 -3.10 -1.53
N LYS A 131 13.44 -4.35 -1.99
CA LYS A 131 14.73 -5.06 -1.89
C LYS A 131 15.82 -4.34 -2.68
N CYS A 132 15.56 -3.97 -3.92
CA CYS A 132 16.49 -3.22 -4.77
C CYS A 132 16.83 -1.85 -4.17
N LEU A 133 15.83 -1.12 -3.63
CA LEU A 133 16.05 0.14 -2.92
C LEU A 133 16.97 -0.05 -1.71
N ASN A 134 16.76 -1.08 -0.90
CA ASN A 134 17.62 -1.38 0.24
C ASN A 134 19.08 -1.71 -0.15
N ILE A 135 19.29 -2.30 -1.33
CA ILE A 135 20.63 -2.50 -1.87
C ILE A 135 21.24 -1.15 -2.24
N GLN A 136 20.50 -0.32 -2.99
CA GLN A 136 20.95 1.03 -3.35
C GLN A 136 21.35 1.85 -2.12
N LEU A 137 20.54 1.84 -1.06
CA LEU A 137 20.79 2.60 0.16
C LEU A 137 22.10 2.17 0.89
N LYS A 138 22.56 0.94 0.65
CA LYS A 138 23.79 0.39 1.24
C LYS A 138 25.01 0.59 0.36
N THR A 139 24.84 0.72 -0.95
CA THR A 139 25.95 0.72 -1.91
C THR A 139 26.27 2.09 -2.47
N ASP A 140 25.28 2.97 -2.57
CA ASP A 140 25.42 4.25 -3.25
C ASP A 140 25.72 5.42 -2.30
N ASP A 141 26.35 6.46 -2.85
CA ASP A 141 26.44 7.76 -2.18
C ASP A 141 25.09 8.47 -2.26
N LEU A 142 24.41 8.54 -1.11
CA LEU A 142 23.07 9.12 -1.00
C LEU A 142 23.02 10.62 -1.32
N SER A 143 24.17 11.32 -1.36
CA SER A 143 24.22 12.74 -1.74
C SER A 143 23.70 12.98 -3.17
N TYR A 144 23.75 11.95 -4.04
CA TYR A 144 23.25 11.96 -5.40
C TYR A 144 21.86 11.35 -5.56
N MET A 145 21.23 10.91 -4.47
CA MET A 145 19.89 10.29 -4.52
C MET A 145 18.89 11.19 -5.25
N GLN A 146 18.15 10.63 -6.19
CA GLN A 146 17.13 11.36 -6.95
C GLN A 146 15.92 11.70 -6.06
N ASN A 147 15.06 12.64 -6.47
CA ASN A 147 13.74 12.72 -5.84
C ASN A 147 12.91 11.47 -6.20
N LEU A 148 11.94 11.11 -5.36
CA LEU A 148 11.17 9.89 -5.51
C LEU A 148 10.44 9.81 -6.87
N GLU A 149 9.88 10.92 -7.36
CA GLU A 149 9.19 10.97 -8.66
C GLU A 149 10.14 10.61 -9.81
N THR A 150 11.35 11.20 -9.82
CA THR A 150 12.37 10.92 -10.83
C THR A 150 12.88 9.49 -10.74
N TRP A 151 13.13 9.00 -9.53
CA TRP A 151 13.56 7.63 -9.29
C TRP A 151 12.56 6.59 -9.82
N LEU A 152 11.25 6.83 -9.59
CA LEU A 152 10.17 5.99 -10.11
C LEU A 152 10.04 6.11 -11.64
N ASN A 153 10.20 7.32 -12.20
CA ASN A 153 10.09 7.53 -13.64
C ASN A 153 11.22 6.82 -14.42
N ASN A 154 12.42 6.83 -13.85
CA ASN A 154 13.61 6.24 -14.46
C ASN A 154 13.76 4.75 -14.15
N HIS A 155 12.85 4.14 -13.40
CA HIS A 155 12.95 2.75 -12.96
C HIS A 155 14.33 2.43 -12.34
N THR A 156 14.83 3.33 -11.51
CA THR A 156 16.23 3.30 -11.04
C THR A 156 16.55 2.01 -10.25
N TRP A 157 15.56 1.35 -9.64
CA TRP A 157 15.75 0.08 -8.93
C TRP A 157 16.21 -1.07 -9.84
N GLU A 158 15.92 -1.03 -11.15
CA GLU A 158 16.32 -2.08 -12.10
C GLU A 158 17.84 -2.27 -12.17
N LYS A 159 18.61 -1.22 -11.85
CA LYS A 159 20.08 -1.31 -11.78
C LYS A 159 20.60 -2.26 -10.68
N TYR A 160 19.75 -2.60 -9.70
CA TYR A 160 20.11 -3.42 -8.55
C TYR A 160 19.47 -4.81 -8.60
N GLU A 161 18.81 -5.17 -9.68
CA GLU A 161 18.11 -6.45 -9.83
C GLU A 161 19.09 -7.62 -9.80
N ASP A 162 20.17 -7.56 -10.56
CA ASP A 162 21.18 -8.64 -10.62
C ASP A 162 21.78 -8.93 -9.25
N ILE A 163 22.17 -7.89 -8.50
CA ILE A 163 22.68 -8.00 -7.13
C ILE A 163 21.62 -8.62 -6.20
N SER A 164 20.35 -8.32 -6.44
CA SER A 164 19.24 -8.86 -5.66
C SER A 164 19.03 -10.35 -5.88
N TYR A 165 19.36 -10.88 -7.05
CA TYR A 165 19.28 -12.31 -7.38
C TYR A 165 20.49 -13.10 -6.85
N GLU A 166 21.69 -12.54 -6.91
CA GLU A 166 22.90 -13.17 -6.39
C GLU A 166 22.82 -13.45 -4.88
N ASN A 167 22.25 -12.53 -4.10
CA ASN A 167 22.04 -12.72 -2.67
C ASN A 167 21.04 -13.85 -2.33
N LYS A 168 20.11 -14.20 -3.23
CA LYS A 168 19.21 -15.35 -3.03
C LYS A 168 19.93 -16.70 -3.19
N SER A 169 20.91 -16.78 -4.09
CA SER A 169 21.65 -18.03 -4.34
C SER A 169 22.62 -18.36 -3.20
N THR A 170 23.15 -17.35 -2.53
CA THR A 170 24.10 -17.53 -1.40
C THR A 170 23.38 -17.97 -0.11
N ASP A 171 22.17 -17.47 0.15
CA ASP A 171 21.39 -17.90 1.33
C ASP A 171 20.88 -19.34 1.19
N SER A 172 20.50 -19.78 -0.01
CA SER A 172 20.07 -21.17 -0.27
C SER A 172 21.20 -22.17 -0.10
N GLN A 173 22.45 -21.77 -0.35
CA GLN A 173 23.62 -22.64 -0.16
C GLN A 173 24.11 -22.75 1.29
N ARG A 174 23.79 -21.75 2.14
CA ARG A 174 24.12 -21.83 3.58
C ARG A 174 23.23 -22.79 4.36
N ILE A 175 21.99 -22.96 3.96
CA ILE A 175 21.04 -23.88 4.64
C ILE A 175 21.36 -25.34 4.37
N THR A 176 22.01 -25.67 3.23
CA THR A 176 22.35 -27.05 2.85
C THR A 176 23.64 -27.57 3.50
N ARG A 177 24.40 -26.75 4.24
CA ARG A 177 25.64 -27.15 4.92
C ARG A 177 25.53 -27.39 6.42
N GLN A 178 24.31 -27.39 6.97
CA GLN A 178 24.04 -27.65 8.41
C GLN A 178 23.15 -28.88 8.66
N LEU A 179 23.19 -29.87 7.78
CA LEU A 179 22.59 -31.20 8.03
C LEU A 179 23.66 -32.27 8.04
#